data_7da38d1d24bdaf49b7625a3d8c449010
#
_entry.id   7da38d1d24bdaf49b7625a3d8c449010
#
_cell.length_a   1.000
_cell.length_b   1.000
_cell.length_c   1.000
_cell.angle_alpha   90.00
_cell.angle_beta   90.00
_cell.angle_gamma   90.00
#
_symmetry.space_group_name_H-M   'P 1'
#
loop_
_entity.id
_entity.type
_entity.pdbx_description
1 polymer ?
#
loop_
_entity_poly.entity_id
_entity_poly.type
_entity_poly.pdbx_seq_one_letter_code
_entity_poly.pdbx_strand_id
1 'polypeptide(L)'
;TVSEIHLYLQRGLDGKWKVKNRTSENLLIKDYAPDPELTALLAEYDARAKEDAVTPIGELRGGDLAPANEIDCLPQAMIQDTALLDFINEVQMYYTGAQVSATALTSMTSQMRAGTIRKCDMASIYTYQNTLYKLQMNGLQLRKFMEWSAAFFKTWEPQDVTIAFDSSVRYYLY
;
A
#
# COMPACT_ATOMS: atom_id res chain seq x y z
N THR A 1 -11.72 11.18 -0.82
CA THR A 1 -12.36 11.86 -1.96
C THR A 1 -13.48 10.99 -2.49
N VAL A 2 -14.64 11.59 -2.79
CA VAL A 2 -15.76 10.97 -3.51
C VAL A 2 -15.92 11.72 -4.81
N SER A 3 -16.07 10.98 -5.92
CA SER A 3 -16.38 11.59 -7.20
C SER A 3 -17.89 11.53 -7.44
N GLU A 4 -18.50 12.68 -7.62
CA GLU A 4 -19.88 12.81 -8.05
C GLU A 4 -19.92 12.97 -9.55
N ILE A 5 -20.71 12.12 -10.24
CA ILE A 5 -20.81 12.12 -11.70
C ILE A 5 -22.28 12.25 -12.09
N HIS A 6 -22.60 13.30 -12.83
CA HIS A 6 -23.92 13.48 -13.42
C HIS A 6 -23.90 13.15 -14.91
N LEU A 7 -24.77 12.24 -15.32
CA LEU A 7 -24.98 11.85 -16.70
C LEU A 7 -26.33 12.37 -17.18
N TYR A 8 -26.30 13.22 -18.18
CA TYR A 8 -27.52 13.71 -18.86
C TYR A 8 -27.80 12.83 -20.06
N LEU A 9 -28.90 12.08 -20.00
CA LEU A 9 -29.25 11.12 -21.01
C LEU A 9 -30.35 11.70 -21.94
N GLN A 10 -30.22 11.43 -23.23
CA GLN A 10 -31.23 11.76 -24.24
C GLN A 10 -31.58 10.52 -25.04
N ARG A 11 -32.87 10.29 -25.25
CA ARG A 11 -33.36 9.20 -26.11
C ARG A 11 -33.23 9.61 -27.57
N GLY A 12 -32.51 8.79 -28.36
CA GLY A 12 -32.39 8.98 -29.81
C GLY A 12 -33.63 8.55 -30.57
N LEU A 13 -33.69 8.90 -31.85
CA LEU A 13 -34.80 8.47 -32.77
C LEU A 13 -34.81 6.95 -32.93
N ASP A 14 -33.70 6.29 -32.73
CA ASP A 14 -33.52 4.83 -32.71
C ASP A 14 -34.04 4.17 -31.40
N GLY A 15 -34.64 4.94 -30.51
CA GLY A 15 -35.16 4.50 -29.22
C GLY A 15 -34.07 4.24 -28.14
N LYS A 16 -32.79 4.37 -28.47
CA LYS A 16 -31.68 4.12 -27.53
C LYS A 16 -31.32 5.37 -26.75
N TRP A 17 -30.92 5.16 -25.48
CA TRP A 17 -30.38 6.22 -24.64
C TRP A 17 -28.94 6.53 -25.00
N LYS A 18 -28.63 7.80 -25.14
CA LYS A 18 -27.26 8.32 -25.39
C LYS A 18 -26.92 9.37 -24.35
N VAL A 19 -25.67 9.38 -23.92
CA VAL A 19 -25.17 10.44 -23.03
C VAL A 19 -25.04 11.72 -23.83
N LYS A 20 -25.83 12.71 -23.49
CA LYS A 20 -25.84 14.04 -24.12
C LYS A 20 -24.76 14.93 -23.51
N ASN A 21 -24.64 14.87 -22.20
CA ASN A 21 -23.64 15.63 -21.43
C ASN A 21 -23.25 14.86 -20.19
N ARG A 22 -22.09 15.18 -19.65
CA ARG A 22 -21.59 14.67 -18.36
C ARG A 22 -20.85 15.79 -17.62
N THR A 23 -21.03 15.84 -16.32
CA THR A 23 -20.27 16.66 -15.42
C THR A 23 -19.72 15.78 -14.29
N SER A 24 -18.56 16.13 -13.75
CA SER A 24 -17.99 15.43 -12.60
C SER A 24 -17.33 16.42 -11.66
N GLU A 25 -17.45 16.15 -10.38
CA GLU A 25 -16.80 16.90 -9.31
C GLU A 25 -16.18 15.94 -8.30
N ASN A 26 -15.02 16.31 -7.78
CA ASN A 26 -14.36 15.59 -6.71
C ASN A 26 -14.59 16.30 -5.37
N LEU A 27 -15.34 15.65 -4.50
CA LEU A 27 -15.68 16.13 -3.18
C LEU A 27 -14.62 15.63 -2.16
N LEU A 28 -14.05 16.52 -1.40
CA LEU A 28 -13.14 16.16 -0.30
C LEU A 28 -13.98 15.81 0.93
N ILE A 29 -14.03 14.55 1.31
CA ILE A 29 -14.84 14.06 2.45
C ILE A 29 -14.51 14.81 3.74
N LYS A 30 -13.27 15.24 3.93
CA LYS A 30 -12.85 16.01 5.11
C LYS A 30 -13.59 17.33 5.31
N ASP A 31 -14.20 17.87 4.25
CA ASP A 31 -14.93 19.15 4.28
C ASP A 31 -16.41 18.97 4.68
N TYR A 32 -16.84 17.73 4.93
CA TYR A 32 -18.19 17.37 5.32
C TYR A 32 -18.21 16.85 6.76
N ALA A 33 -19.21 17.27 7.51
CA ALA A 33 -19.45 16.70 8.84
C ALA A 33 -19.95 15.25 8.72
N PRO A 34 -19.53 14.35 9.63
CA PRO A 34 -20.08 13.00 9.69
C PRO A 34 -21.61 13.02 9.89
N ASP A 35 -22.31 12.10 9.24
CA ASP A 35 -23.73 11.90 9.46
C ASP A 35 -23.99 11.44 10.90
N PRO A 36 -24.81 12.17 11.69
CA PRO A 36 -24.99 11.87 13.11
C PRO A 36 -25.75 10.55 13.36
N GLU A 37 -26.66 10.15 12.48
CA GLU A 37 -27.40 8.89 12.62
C GLU A 37 -26.49 7.71 12.35
N LEU A 38 -25.71 7.73 11.27
CA LEU A 38 -24.73 6.70 10.95
C LEU A 38 -23.62 6.62 12.00
N THR A 39 -23.18 7.77 12.50
CA THR A 39 -22.18 7.81 13.58
C THR A 39 -22.70 7.14 14.85
N ALA A 40 -23.94 7.40 15.23
CA ALA A 40 -24.54 6.76 16.39
C ALA A 40 -24.75 5.26 16.19
N LEU A 41 -25.20 4.84 14.98
CA LEU A 41 -25.40 3.44 14.64
C LEU A 41 -24.09 2.63 14.67
N LEU A 42 -22.99 3.23 14.26
CA LEU A 42 -21.69 2.57 14.16
C LEU A 42 -20.80 2.75 15.40
N ALA A 43 -21.22 3.52 16.39
CA ALA A 43 -20.39 3.91 17.53
C ALA A 43 -19.78 2.72 18.28
N GLU A 44 -20.53 1.65 18.51
CA GLU A 44 -20.04 0.46 19.22
C GLU A 44 -18.96 -0.26 18.38
N TYR A 45 -19.20 -0.41 17.08
CA TYR A 45 -18.24 -1.08 16.17
C TYR A 45 -16.97 -0.27 16.05
N ASP A 46 -17.07 1.05 15.91
CA ASP A 46 -15.92 1.97 15.85
C ASP A 46 -15.08 1.91 17.12
N ALA A 47 -15.74 1.93 18.30
CA ALA A 47 -15.06 1.80 19.58
C ALA A 47 -14.29 0.48 19.71
N ARG A 48 -14.94 -0.64 19.37
CA ARG A 48 -14.30 -1.98 19.38
C ARG A 48 -13.15 -2.08 18.40
N ALA A 49 -13.30 -1.54 17.19
CA ALA A 49 -12.23 -1.53 16.19
C ALA A 49 -11.01 -0.73 16.64
N LYS A 50 -11.24 0.44 17.26
CA LYS A 50 -10.18 1.28 17.82
C LYS A 50 -9.46 0.59 18.99
N GLU A 51 -10.20 -0.06 19.89
CA GLU A 51 -9.63 -0.81 21.00
C GLU A 51 -8.78 -1.98 20.48
N ASP A 52 -9.30 -2.76 19.52
CA ASP A 52 -8.56 -3.87 18.92
C ASP A 52 -7.30 -3.40 18.19
N ALA A 53 -7.37 -2.29 17.45
CA ALA A 53 -6.25 -1.75 16.70
C ALA A 53 -5.04 -1.39 17.57
N VAL A 54 -5.26 -0.92 18.80
CA VAL A 54 -4.17 -0.54 19.73
C VAL A 54 -3.70 -1.69 20.61
N THR A 55 -4.25 -2.90 20.46
CA THR A 55 -3.84 -4.08 21.23
C THR A 55 -2.36 -4.38 21.01
N PRO A 56 -1.54 -4.43 22.08
CA PRO A 56 -0.13 -4.80 21.97
C PRO A 56 0.01 -6.27 21.53
N ILE A 57 0.90 -6.53 20.58
CA ILE A 57 1.18 -7.89 20.06
C ILE A 57 2.66 -8.27 20.19
N GLY A 58 3.54 -7.32 20.52
CA GLY A 58 4.96 -7.57 20.67
C GLY A 58 5.73 -6.33 21.08
N GLU A 59 7.04 -6.47 21.07
CA GLU A 59 7.98 -5.39 21.35
C GLU A 59 9.16 -5.48 20.38
N LEU A 60 9.46 -4.37 19.69
CA LEU A 60 10.65 -4.22 18.88
C LEU A 60 11.77 -3.59 19.74
N ARG A 61 12.86 -4.32 19.90
CA ARG A 61 14.06 -3.87 20.64
C ARG A 61 15.18 -3.51 19.67
N GLY A 62 15.98 -2.55 20.06
CA GLY A 62 17.10 -2.06 19.25
C GLY A 62 16.77 -0.74 18.59
N GLY A 63 16.58 -0.72 17.29
CA GLY A 63 16.24 0.48 16.50
C GLY A 63 14.98 0.29 15.68
N ASP A 64 14.57 1.35 15.00
CA ASP A 64 13.52 1.29 14.00
C ASP A 64 13.94 0.38 12.84
N LEU A 65 12.98 -0.36 12.24
CA LEU A 65 13.28 -1.26 11.14
C LEU A 65 13.53 -0.53 9.79
N ALA A 66 13.11 0.72 9.69
CA ALA A 66 13.46 1.58 8.56
C ALA A 66 13.97 2.92 9.08
N PRO A 67 15.04 3.47 8.52
CA PRO A 67 15.52 4.81 8.86
C PRO A 67 14.50 5.88 8.42
N ALA A 68 14.71 7.11 8.87
CA ALA A 68 13.93 8.24 8.39
C ALA A 68 14.13 8.44 6.88
N ASN A 69 13.07 8.89 6.21
CA ASN A 69 13.13 9.16 4.79
C ASN A 69 14.08 10.35 4.50
N GLU A 70 15.00 10.16 3.57
CA GLU A 70 15.89 11.23 3.09
C GLU A 70 15.15 12.19 2.14
N ILE A 71 14.14 11.67 1.45
CA ILE A 71 13.31 12.42 0.50
C ILE A 71 11.88 12.42 1.03
N ASP A 72 11.26 13.59 1.10
CA ASP A 72 9.87 13.72 1.51
C ASP A 72 8.95 12.86 0.63
N CYS A 73 8.03 12.16 1.27
CA CYS A 73 7.07 11.25 0.64
C CYS A 73 7.66 10.02 -0.08
N LEU A 74 8.98 9.78 0.02
CA LEU A 74 9.60 8.58 -0.52
C LEU A 74 10.15 7.72 0.63
N PRO A 75 9.54 6.55 0.92
CA PRO A 75 10.03 5.69 1.98
C PRO A 75 11.46 5.23 1.73
N GLN A 76 12.29 5.28 2.76
CA GLN A 76 13.69 4.84 2.65
C GLN A 76 13.82 3.40 2.18
N ALA A 77 12.90 2.53 2.58
CA ALA A 77 12.85 1.14 2.15
C ALA A 77 12.57 0.95 0.63
N MET A 78 12.25 2.01 -0.12
CA MET A 78 12.14 1.96 -1.59
C MET A 78 13.45 2.25 -2.32
N ILE A 79 14.41 2.86 -1.65
CA ILE A 79 15.65 3.33 -2.26
C ILE A 79 16.90 2.63 -1.72
N GLN A 80 16.74 1.92 -0.61
CA GLN A 80 17.83 1.12 -0.04
C GLN A 80 17.29 -0.10 0.67
N ASP A 81 18.16 -1.06 0.90
CA ASP A 81 17.91 -2.21 1.76
C ASP A 81 17.67 -1.77 3.21
N THR A 82 16.65 -2.35 3.85
CA THR A 82 16.26 -2.01 5.22
C THR A 82 15.84 -3.25 6.00
N ALA A 83 16.09 -3.22 7.31
CA ALA A 83 15.64 -4.29 8.21
C ALA A 83 14.12 -4.54 8.17
N LEU A 84 13.32 -3.58 7.69
CA LEU A 84 11.88 -3.78 7.48
C LEU A 84 11.60 -4.80 6.37
N LEU A 85 12.29 -4.69 5.24
CA LEU A 85 12.12 -5.64 4.14
C LEU A 85 12.72 -7.00 4.49
N ASP A 86 13.85 -7.04 5.19
CA ASP A 86 14.44 -8.27 5.71
C ASP A 86 13.46 -8.99 6.64
N PHE A 87 12.84 -8.28 7.57
CA PHE A 87 11.84 -8.84 8.47
C PHE A 87 10.67 -9.45 7.72
N ILE A 88 10.12 -8.76 6.71
CA ILE A 88 9.01 -9.30 5.90
C ILE A 88 9.46 -10.56 5.16
N ASN A 89 10.64 -10.55 4.55
CA ASN A 89 11.20 -11.69 3.83
C ASN A 89 11.47 -12.89 4.77
N GLU A 90 12.00 -12.66 5.96
CA GLU A 90 12.22 -13.72 6.96
C GLU A 90 10.89 -14.36 7.39
N VAL A 91 9.86 -13.57 7.64
CA VAL A 91 8.52 -14.09 7.97
C VAL A 91 7.97 -14.96 6.82
N GLN A 92 8.11 -14.50 5.58
CA GLN A 92 7.66 -15.26 4.41
C GLN A 92 8.43 -16.58 4.26
N MET A 93 9.74 -16.56 4.43
CA MET A 93 10.57 -17.76 4.39
C MET A 93 10.25 -18.74 5.52
N TYR A 94 10.01 -18.23 6.72
CA TYR A 94 9.63 -19.04 7.88
C TYR A 94 8.35 -19.85 7.61
N TYR A 95 7.30 -19.20 7.11
CA TYR A 95 6.02 -19.88 6.87
C TYR A 95 6.00 -20.77 5.63
N THR A 96 6.82 -20.49 4.62
CA THR A 96 6.85 -21.28 3.39
C THR A 96 7.94 -22.33 3.36
N GLY A 97 8.98 -22.19 4.18
CA GLY A 97 10.22 -22.97 4.07
C GLY A 97 10.91 -22.75 2.71
N ALA A 98 10.74 -21.57 2.10
CA ALA A 98 11.45 -21.19 0.89
C ALA A 98 12.91 -20.82 1.20
N GLN A 99 13.80 -20.94 0.21
CA GLN A 99 15.22 -20.58 0.35
C GLN A 99 15.47 -19.11 0.02
N VAL A 100 14.57 -18.49 -0.72
CA VAL A 100 14.62 -17.09 -1.16
C VAL A 100 13.22 -16.53 -1.03
N SER A 101 13.12 -15.27 -0.62
CA SER A 101 11.87 -14.52 -0.58
C SER A 101 12.03 -13.22 -1.36
N ALA A 102 10.92 -12.70 -1.84
CA ALA A 102 10.83 -11.40 -2.46
C ALA A 102 9.57 -10.70 -1.98
N THR A 103 9.69 -9.44 -1.62
CA THR A 103 8.58 -8.62 -1.18
C THR A 103 8.64 -7.23 -1.81
N ALA A 104 7.54 -6.51 -1.74
CA ALA A 104 7.48 -5.10 -2.10
C ALA A 104 6.92 -4.31 -0.93
N LEU A 105 7.31 -3.05 -0.82
CA LEU A 105 6.67 -2.14 0.12
C LEU A 105 5.23 -1.87 -0.34
N THR A 106 4.25 -2.17 0.51
CA THR A 106 2.82 -2.08 0.15
C THR A 106 2.20 -0.72 0.46
N SER A 107 2.88 0.09 1.26
CA SER A 107 2.43 1.43 1.64
C SER A 107 3.59 2.41 1.68
N MET A 108 3.34 3.63 1.22
CA MET A 108 4.29 4.75 1.29
C MET A 108 4.59 5.20 2.73
N THR A 109 3.80 4.74 3.70
CA THR A 109 3.96 5.06 5.12
C THR A 109 4.42 3.87 5.95
N SER A 110 4.81 2.76 5.30
CA SER A 110 5.26 1.57 6.01
C SER A 110 6.49 1.87 6.84
N GLN A 111 6.33 1.71 8.13
CA GLN A 111 7.38 1.89 9.14
C GLN A 111 7.12 0.99 10.33
N MET A 112 8.17 0.50 10.98
CA MET A 112 8.05 -0.14 12.29
C MET A 112 9.09 0.48 13.22
N ARG A 113 8.60 1.16 14.23
CA ARG A 113 9.43 1.86 15.22
C ARG A 113 9.72 0.97 16.42
N ALA A 114 10.86 1.19 17.03
CA ALA A 114 11.22 0.53 18.29
C ALA A 114 10.21 0.84 19.40
N GLY A 115 9.97 -0.16 20.25
CA GLY A 115 9.00 -0.09 21.35
C GLY A 115 7.84 -1.07 21.20
N THR A 116 6.70 -0.76 21.78
CA THR A 116 5.50 -1.61 21.73
C THR A 116 4.93 -1.68 20.31
N ILE A 117 4.79 -2.88 19.80
CA ILE A 117 4.13 -3.16 18.51
C ILE A 117 2.66 -3.45 18.77
N ARG A 118 1.79 -2.81 18.02
CA ARG A 118 0.32 -2.96 18.08
C ARG A 118 -0.20 -3.59 16.79
N LYS A 119 -1.43 -4.08 16.80
CA LYS A 119 -2.06 -4.62 15.59
C LYS A 119 -2.09 -3.62 14.43
N CYS A 120 -2.38 -2.34 14.70
CA CYS A 120 -2.39 -1.30 13.66
C CYS A 120 -1.01 -1.09 13.00
N ASP A 121 0.09 -1.31 13.71
CA ASP A 121 1.43 -1.19 13.15
C ASP A 121 1.66 -2.25 12.06
N MET A 122 1.15 -3.48 12.28
CA MET A 122 1.21 -4.54 11.27
C MET A 122 0.37 -4.20 10.04
N ALA A 123 -0.81 -3.62 10.23
CA ALA A 123 -1.66 -3.18 9.12
C ALA A 123 -1.01 -2.08 8.28
N SER A 124 -0.14 -1.25 8.85
CA SER A 124 0.62 -0.23 8.11
C SER A 124 1.72 -0.83 7.22
N ILE A 125 2.26 -2.00 7.60
CA ILE A 125 3.30 -2.70 6.84
C ILE A 125 2.68 -3.53 5.73
N TYR A 126 1.59 -4.25 6.03
CA TYR A 126 0.92 -5.15 5.10
C TYR A 126 -0.57 -4.85 5.06
N THR A 127 -0.96 -3.98 4.14
CA THR A 127 -2.31 -3.39 4.06
C THR A 127 -3.33 -4.34 3.44
N TYR A 128 -2.88 -5.30 2.62
CA TYR A 128 -3.76 -6.15 1.82
C TYR A 128 -3.75 -7.60 2.30
N GLN A 129 -4.92 -8.25 2.26
CA GLN A 129 -5.02 -9.70 2.47
C GLN A 129 -4.55 -10.42 1.20
N ASN A 130 -3.27 -10.74 1.13
CA ASN A 130 -2.68 -11.46 0.02
C ASN A 130 -2.40 -12.91 0.41
N THR A 131 -2.38 -13.78 -0.58
CA THR A 131 -1.95 -15.17 -0.41
C THR A 131 -0.45 -15.28 -0.66
N LEU A 132 0.25 -15.99 0.22
CA LEU A 132 1.66 -16.29 0.07
C LEU A 132 1.84 -17.49 -0.87
N TYR A 133 2.66 -17.33 -1.91
CA TYR A 133 2.96 -18.38 -2.88
C TYR A 133 4.41 -18.85 -2.74
N LYS A 134 4.59 -20.17 -2.80
CA LYS A 134 5.90 -20.79 -2.95
C LYS A 134 6.05 -21.32 -4.36
N LEU A 135 7.06 -20.84 -5.07
CA LEU A 135 7.36 -21.20 -6.46
C LEU A 135 8.64 -22.03 -6.53
N GLN A 136 8.69 -23.00 -7.44
CA GLN A 136 9.92 -23.70 -7.77
C GLN A 136 10.54 -23.01 -8.98
N MET A 137 11.78 -22.57 -8.83
CA MET A 137 12.54 -21.89 -9.88
C MET A 137 13.93 -22.51 -10.01
N ASN A 138 14.48 -22.48 -11.23
CA ASN A 138 15.89 -22.71 -11.43
C ASN A 138 16.69 -21.39 -11.37
N GLY A 139 18.03 -21.48 -11.28
CA GLY A 139 18.88 -20.30 -11.15
C GLY A 139 18.77 -19.31 -12.31
N LEU A 140 18.49 -19.76 -13.54
CA LEU A 140 18.30 -18.87 -14.68
C LEU A 140 16.99 -18.07 -14.57
N GLN A 141 15.92 -18.69 -14.07
CA GLN A 141 14.63 -18.03 -13.85
C GLN A 141 14.74 -17.00 -12.74
N LEU A 142 15.41 -17.36 -11.65
CA LEU A 142 15.66 -16.43 -10.54
C LEU A 142 16.50 -15.24 -11.00
N ARG A 143 17.58 -15.48 -11.75
CA ARG A 143 18.40 -14.41 -12.32
C ARG A 143 17.57 -13.47 -13.22
N LYS A 144 16.75 -13.99 -14.11
CA LYS A 144 15.89 -13.18 -14.98
C LYS A 144 14.88 -12.34 -14.17
N PHE A 145 14.34 -12.90 -13.10
CA PHE A 145 13.45 -12.18 -12.21
C PHE A 145 14.17 -11.01 -11.52
N MET A 146 15.38 -11.23 -11.01
CA MET A 146 16.19 -10.19 -10.38
C MET A 146 16.61 -9.11 -11.40
N GLU A 147 17.02 -9.50 -12.61
CA GLU A 147 17.37 -8.56 -13.69
C GLU A 147 16.17 -7.71 -14.12
N TRP A 148 14.99 -8.31 -14.20
CA TRP A 148 13.75 -7.60 -14.51
C TRP A 148 13.40 -6.58 -13.40
N SER A 149 13.51 -6.97 -12.14
CA SER A 149 13.28 -6.10 -10.99
C SER A 149 14.28 -4.93 -10.97
N ALA A 150 15.57 -5.21 -11.16
CA ALA A 150 16.61 -4.20 -11.15
C ALA A 150 16.54 -3.24 -12.36
N ALA A 151 15.91 -3.64 -13.47
CA ALA A 151 15.78 -2.80 -14.66
C ALA A 151 15.02 -1.50 -14.42
N PHE A 152 14.13 -1.47 -13.43
CA PHE A 152 13.44 -0.25 -13.02
C PHE A 152 14.43 0.87 -12.65
N PHE A 153 15.44 0.54 -11.84
CA PHE A 153 16.41 1.52 -11.34
C PHE A 153 17.37 2.04 -12.44
N LYS A 154 17.54 1.29 -13.52
CA LYS A 154 18.39 1.71 -14.65
C LYS A 154 17.79 2.85 -15.48
N THR A 155 16.48 2.99 -15.44
CA THR A 155 15.73 4.00 -16.20
C THR A 155 15.37 5.22 -15.35
N TRP A 156 15.67 5.16 -14.05
CA TRP A 156 15.35 6.25 -13.14
C TRP A 156 16.46 7.30 -13.14
N GLU A 157 16.07 8.54 -13.41
CA GLU A 157 16.96 9.71 -13.31
C GLU A 157 16.49 10.61 -12.17
N PRO A 158 17.41 11.36 -11.49
CA PRO A 158 17.05 12.18 -10.33
C PRO A 158 15.95 13.22 -10.62
N GLN A 159 15.84 13.70 -11.85
CA GLN A 159 14.78 14.62 -12.28
C GLN A 159 13.40 13.95 -12.39
N ASP A 160 13.33 12.64 -12.43
CA ASP A 160 12.10 11.88 -12.58
C ASP A 160 11.42 11.57 -11.24
N VAL A 161 11.94 12.13 -10.14
CA VAL A 161 11.40 11.92 -8.78
C VAL A 161 9.92 12.26 -8.69
N THR A 162 9.46 13.25 -9.44
CA THR A 162 8.04 13.61 -9.52
C THR A 162 7.19 12.55 -10.23
N ILE A 163 7.78 11.75 -11.10
CA ILE A 163 7.11 10.68 -11.85
C ILE A 163 7.05 9.39 -11.00
N ALA A 164 8.00 9.18 -10.10
CA ALA A 164 8.03 8.01 -9.21
C ALA A 164 6.81 7.93 -8.26
N PHE A 165 6.05 9.01 -8.13
CA PHE A 165 4.81 9.07 -7.35
C PHE A 165 3.54 8.90 -8.19
N ASP A 166 3.66 8.68 -9.48
CA ASP A 166 2.51 8.29 -10.28
C ASP A 166 2.05 6.90 -9.79
N SER A 167 0.78 6.80 -9.43
CA SER A 167 0.15 5.57 -8.96
C SER A 167 0.21 4.41 -9.96
N SER A 168 0.63 4.67 -11.19
CA SER A 168 0.91 3.67 -12.21
C SER A 168 2.28 3.01 -12.07
N VAL A 169 3.20 3.59 -11.30
CA VAL A 169 4.52 3.00 -11.02
C VAL A 169 4.34 1.86 -10.03
N ARG A 170 4.47 0.64 -10.53
CA ARG A 170 4.40 -0.57 -9.71
C ARG A 170 5.65 -0.68 -8.84
N TYR A 171 5.43 -0.90 -7.55
CA TYR A 171 6.44 -1.09 -6.54
C TYR A 171 7.33 -2.29 -6.86
N TYR A 172 8.63 -2.13 -6.73
CA TYR A 172 9.60 -3.15 -7.11
C TYR A 172 10.26 -3.75 -5.89
N LEU A 173 10.63 -4.98 -6.07
CA LEU A 173 11.15 -5.93 -5.11
C LEU A 173 12.59 -5.60 -4.73
N TYR A 174 12.89 -5.71 -3.49
CA TYR A 174 14.25 -5.89 -2.97
C TYR A 174 14.42 -7.34 -2.50
#